data_1d5e4df37eb7d4c148088281669f0cc9
#
_entry.id   1d5e4df37eb7d4c148088281669f0cc9
#
_cell.length_a   1.000
_cell.length_b   1.000
_cell.length_c   1.000
_cell.angle_alpha   90.00
_cell.angle_beta   90.00
_cell.angle_gamma   90.00
#
_symmetry.space_group_name_H-M   'P 1'
#
loop_
_entity.id
_entity.type
_entity.pdbx_description
1 polymer ?
#
loop_
_entity_poly.entity_id
_entity_poly.type
_entity_poly.pdbx_seq_one_letter_code
_entity_poly.pdbx_strand_id
1 'polypeptide(L)'
;MTSRDILIVGCGLSGVVIAEKFASVLNKKVLIIDKRDHIGGNCYDYYDTQTNILINKYGAHLFHTNSERVWEYVNSFDKWIRWDHEVYSMVENKLVNIPVNINTVNKLCGQNIKNSEEMDQWLHENQVKYDTITNSEEMAKSRVGNTLYEKMIKNYTYKQWEKYPHELDASVLARIPIRNNFDNRYFDDKYQALPEKGYTHFIEKILDNKNIEVMTSTDYFDLDDTMKSNFETVIYTGPIDQYYGNKELEKLEYRSIDFQFERHLHTNYYQPNSVVNYPELDVPFTRIVEYKHFLNQKSDHTVIVKEVTTDHGEPYYPVPNSKNLKLYEEYKKFTLEDKNVHFLGRLANYKYFNMDTAILNALEYFDTHFNSTTTTPKGPE
;
A
#
# COMPACT_ATOMS: atom_id res chain seq x y z
N MET A 1 -33.52 4.88 17.67
CA MET A 1 -32.42 4.73 16.70
C MET A 1 -32.91 3.79 15.61
N THR A 2 -32.78 4.13 14.34
CA THR A 2 -33.08 3.21 13.25
C THR A 2 -32.09 2.04 13.34
N SER A 3 -32.61 0.79 13.29
CA SER A 3 -31.78 -0.42 13.30
C SER A 3 -30.72 -0.30 12.17
N ARG A 4 -29.45 -0.46 12.50
CA ARG A 4 -28.35 -0.57 11.55
C ARG A 4 -27.94 -2.02 11.49
N ASP A 5 -27.75 -2.55 10.29
CA ASP A 5 -27.54 -3.98 10.12
C ASP A 5 -26.06 -4.34 10.25
N ILE A 6 -25.19 -3.44 9.75
CA ILE A 6 -23.75 -3.70 9.58
C ILE A 6 -22.94 -2.61 10.28
N LEU A 7 -21.95 -3.01 11.08
CA LEU A 7 -20.90 -2.13 11.60
C LEU A 7 -19.60 -2.41 10.86
N ILE A 8 -18.96 -1.36 10.35
CA ILE A 8 -17.63 -1.45 9.75
C ILE A 8 -16.66 -0.62 10.56
N VAL A 9 -15.57 -1.24 10.99
CA VAL A 9 -14.52 -0.62 11.79
C VAL A 9 -13.33 -0.33 10.87
N GLY A 10 -13.13 0.95 10.57
CA GLY A 10 -12.12 1.48 9.66
C GLY A 10 -12.70 1.95 8.32
N CYS A 11 -12.50 3.25 8.03
CA CYS A 11 -12.97 3.93 6.81
C CYS A 11 -11.87 3.99 5.72
N GLY A 12 -10.98 2.98 5.68
CA GLY A 12 -10.02 2.78 4.59
C GLY A 12 -10.63 2.04 3.40
N LEU A 13 -9.86 1.79 2.33
CA LEU A 13 -10.37 1.17 1.09
C LEU A 13 -11.15 -0.14 1.33
N SER A 14 -10.64 -1.04 2.16
CA SER A 14 -11.33 -2.30 2.43
C SER A 14 -12.70 -2.08 3.09
N GLY A 15 -12.78 -1.19 4.09
CA GLY A 15 -14.02 -0.88 4.78
C GLY A 15 -15.02 -0.15 3.89
N VAL A 16 -14.55 0.81 3.09
CA VAL A 16 -15.40 1.60 2.17
C VAL A 16 -16.00 0.72 1.06
N VAL A 17 -15.19 -0.15 0.44
CA VAL A 17 -15.64 -1.03 -0.63
C VAL A 17 -16.67 -2.03 -0.14
N ILE A 18 -16.45 -2.66 1.00
CA ILE A 18 -17.42 -3.63 1.52
C ILE A 18 -18.70 -2.93 2.04
N ALA A 19 -18.61 -1.70 2.56
CA ALA A 19 -19.76 -0.89 2.93
C ALA A 19 -20.67 -0.60 1.73
N GLU A 20 -20.05 -0.19 0.63
CA GLU A 20 -20.76 0.07 -0.62
C GLU A 20 -21.50 -1.19 -1.10
N LYS A 21 -20.86 -2.37 -1.04
CA LYS A 21 -21.51 -3.63 -1.44
C LYS A 21 -22.70 -3.99 -0.54
N PHE A 22 -22.59 -3.86 0.77
CA PHE A 22 -23.72 -4.07 1.68
C PHE A 22 -24.88 -3.11 1.37
N ALA A 23 -24.58 -1.84 1.13
CA ALA A 23 -25.57 -0.81 0.90
C ALA A 23 -26.24 -0.93 -0.48
N SER A 24 -25.46 -1.15 -1.55
CA SER A 24 -25.95 -1.14 -2.93
C SER A 24 -26.55 -2.48 -3.37
N VAL A 25 -25.96 -3.60 -2.97
CA VAL A 25 -26.39 -4.95 -3.41
C VAL A 25 -27.44 -5.54 -2.48
N LEU A 26 -27.22 -5.42 -1.16
CA LEU A 26 -28.13 -6.03 -0.15
C LEU A 26 -29.08 -5.02 0.48
N ASN A 27 -29.01 -3.75 0.09
CA ASN A 27 -29.82 -2.65 0.66
C ASN A 27 -29.75 -2.59 2.21
N LYS A 28 -28.61 -3.00 2.80
CA LYS A 28 -28.36 -2.99 4.24
C LYS A 28 -28.00 -1.58 4.72
N LYS A 29 -28.36 -1.25 5.95
CA LYS A 29 -27.93 -0.01 6.62
C LYS A 29 -26.58 -0.24 7.26
N VAL A 30 -25.60 0.56 6.89
CA VAL A 30 -24.22 0.43 7.28
C VAL A 30 -23.81 1.63 8.12
N LEU A 31 -23.19 1.37 9.27
CA LEU A 31 -22.43 2.35 10.01
C LEU A 31 -20.94 2.06 9.84
N ILE A 32 -20.17 3.04 9.36
CA ILE A 32 -18.73 2.99 9.39
C ILE A 32 -18.24 3.86 10.53
N ILE A 33 -17.33 3.36 11.33
CA ILE A 33 -16.60 4.14 12.34
C ILE A 33 -15.11 4.14 12.02
N ASP A 34 -14.45 5.26 12.30
CA ASP A 34 -12.99 5.35 12.23
C ASP A 34 -12.45 6.16 13.41
N LYS A 35 -11.37 5.69 14.03
CA LYS A 35 -10.72 6.40 15.13
C LYS A 35 -10.11 7.74 14.72
N ARG A 36 -9.76 7.88 13.43
CA ARG A 36 -9.24 9.12 12.85
C ARG A 36 -10.36 10.14 12.62
N ASP A 37 -9.98 11.39 12.50
CA ASP A 37 -10.89 12.54 12.28
C ASP A 37 -11.28 12.71 10.79
N HIS A 38 -10.89 11.77 9.92
CA HIS A 38 -11.11 11.80 8.48
C HIS A 38 -11.40 10.42 7.91
N ILE A 39 -12.02 10.38 6.74
CA ILE A 39 -12.24 9.19 5.91
C ILE A 39 -10.99 8.83 5.12
N GLY A 40 -11.00 7.69 4.42
CA GLY A 40 -9.97 7.30 3.45
C GLY A 40 -8.84 6.47 4.05
N GLY A 41 -8.77 6.35 5.37
CA GLY A 41 -7.68 5.60 6.00
C GLY A 41 -6.32 6.13 5.57
N ASN A 42 -5.42 5.24 5.12
CA ASN A 42 -4.09 5.67 4.64
C ASN A 42 -4.12 6.38 3.27
N CYS A 43 -5.21 6.29 2.52
CA CYS A 43 -5.36 7.00 1.24
C CYS A 43 -5.83 8.45 1.40
N TYR A 44 -6.06 8.91 2.64
CA TYR A 44 -6.50 10.29 2.89
C TYR A 44 -5.54 11.31 2.31
N ASP A 45 -6.09 12.24 1.54
CA ASP A 45 -5.41 13.38 0.97
C ASP A 45 -6.20 14.68 1.21
N TYR A 46 -5.50 15.80 1.15
CA TYR A 46 -6.07 17.12 1.37
C TYR A 46 -5.24 18.18 0.67
N TYR A 47 -5.87 19.33 0.37
CA TYR A 47 -5.15 20.49 -0.14
C TYR A 47 -4.43 21.21 1.00
N ASP A 48 -3.11 21.33 0.88
CA ASP A 48 -2.31 22.12 1.82
C ASP A 48 -2.70 23.60 1.72
N THR A 49 -3.06 24.20 2.84
CA THR A 49 -3.66 25.55 2.89
C THR A 49 -2.73 26.69 2.46
N GLN A 50 -1.40 26.46 2.55
CA GLN A 50 -0.41 27.50 2.19
C GLN A 50 0.02 27.40 0.72
N THR A 51 0.08 26.20 0.17
CA THR A 51 0.61 25.93 -1.17
C THR A 51 -0.46 25.60 -2.20
N ASN A 52 -1.67 25.26 -1.73
CA ASN A 52 -2.79 24.76 -2.54
C ASN A 52 -2.40 23.52 -3.38
N ILE A 53 -1.52 22.67 -2.82
CA ILE A 53 -1.12 21.41 -3.42
C ILE A 53 -1.89 20.29 -2.71
N LEU A 54 -2.48 19.35 -3.46
CA LEU A 54 -3.08 18.14 -2.95
C LEU A 54 -1.97 17.20 -2.49
N ILE A 55 -1.98 16.84 -1.21
CA ILE A 55 -0.97 16.00 -0.58
C ILE A 55 -1.61 14.80 0.13
N ASN A 56 -0.98 13.63 0.05
CA ASN A 56 -1.39 12.47 0.84
C ASN A 56 -0.79 12.57 2.24
N LYS A 57 -1.62 12.43 3.27
CA LYS A 57 -1.16 12.55 4.67
C LYS A 57 -0.24 11.40 5.09
N TYR A 58 -0.41 10.22 4.51
CA TYR A 58 0.24 8.97 4.91
C TYR A 58 1.10 8.36 3.80
N GLY A 59 1.86 9.20 3.11
CA GLY A 59 2.73 8.81 2.00
C GLY A 59 2.03 8.73 0.65
N ALA A 60 2.83 8.76 -0.41
CA ALA A 60 2.31 8.75 -1.76
C ALA A 60 1.57 7.44 -2.08
N HIS A 61 0.37 7.56 -2.58
CA HIS A 61 -0.46 6.46 -3.04
C HIS A 61 -0.59 6.52 -4.56
N LEU A 62 -0.09 5.48 -5.24
CA LEU A 62 -0.07 5.33 -6.70
C LEU A 62 -0.95 4.12 -7.04
N PHE A 63 -2.07 4.36 -7.71
CA PHE A 63 -2.97 3.27 -8.08
C PHE A 63 -2.50 2.59 -9.36
N HIS A 64 -2.38 1.27 -9.28
CA HIS A 64 -2.06 0.41 -10.41
C HIS A 64 -2.76 -0.94 -10.26
N THR A 65 -3.15 -1.56 -11.36
CA THR A 65 -3.80 -2.88 -11.34
C THR A 65 -3.76 -3.55 -12.71
N ASN A 66 -3.76 -4.89 -12.71
CA ASN A 66 -4.06 -5.71 -13.88
C ASN A 66 -5.49 -6.28 -13.85
N SER A 67 -6.22 -6.07 -12.75
CA SER A 67 -7.58 -6.56 -12.59
C SER A 67 -8.60 -5.69 -13.32
N GLU A 68 -9.23 -6.22 -14.36
CA GLU A 68 -10.37 -5.56 -15.03
C GLU A 68 -11.48 -5.24 -14.04
N ARG A 69 -11.79 -6.17 -13.15
CA ARG A 69 -12.85 -6.01 -12.15
C ARG A 69 -12.59 -4.81 -11.23
N VAL A 70 -11.35 -4.65 -10.76
CA VAL A 70 -10.98 -3.53 -9.90
C VAL A 70 -11.00 -2.23 -10.71
N TRP A 71 -10.50 -2.25 -11.94
CA TRP A 71 -10.49 -1.08 -12.79
C TRP A 71 -11.91 -0.60 -13.13
N GLU A 72 -12.81 -1.50 -13.50
CA GLU A 72 -14.22 -1.19 -13.73
C GLU A 72 -14.89 -0.63 -12.48
N TYR A 73 -14.61 -1.25 -11.32
CA TYR A 73 -15.17 -0.80 -10.04
C TYR A 73 -14.77 0.65 -9.72
N VAL A 74 -13.48 0.98 -9.75
CA VAL A 74 -13.03 2.33 -9.38
C VAL A 74 -13.50 3.40 -10.39
N ASN A 75 -13.57 3.06 -11.67
CA ASN A 75 -14.08 3.96 -12.71
C ASN A 75 -15.59 4.20 -12.65
N SER A 76 -16.34 3.36 -11.95
CA SER A 76 -17.78 3.60 -11.76
C SER A 76 -18.09 4.74 -10.80
N PHE A 77 -17.13 5.20 -10.01
CA PHE A 77 -17.32 6.25 -9.00
C PHE A 77 -16.64 7.57 -9.35
N ASP A 78 -15.49 7.56 -10.00
CA ASP A 78 -14.77 8.79 -10.30
C ASP A 78 -13.95 8.68 -11.59
N LYS A 79 -13.45 9.82 -12.06
CA LYS A 79 -12.58 9.91 -13.23
C LYS A 79 -11.12 9.70 -12.82
N TRP A 80 -10.41 8.86 -13.58
CA TRP A 80 -9.01 8.52 -13.36
C TRP A 80 -8.15 9.06 -14.49
N ILE A 81 -7.01 9.66 -14.13
CA ILE A 81 -6.05 10.23 -15.06
C ILE A 81 -4.86 9.29 -15.15
N ARG A 82 -4.49 8.88 -16.36
CA ARG A 82 -3.30 8.06 -16.60
C ARG A 82 -2.07 8.67 -15.95
N TRP A 83 -1.37 7.86 -15.17
CA TRP A 83 -0.15 8.26 -14.48
C TRP A 83 0.89 7.14 -14.57
N ASP A 84 1.84 7.25 -15.48
CA ASP A 84 2.97 6.34 -15.59
C ASP A 84 4.02 6.74 -14.55
N HIS A 85 4.01 6.04 -13.42
CA HIS A 85 4.86 6.39 -12.28
C HIS A 85 6.31 6.03 -12.54
N GLU A 86 7.21 6.98 -12.34
CA GLU A 86 8.65 6.78 -12.36
C GLU A 86 9.25 7.08 -10.99
N VAL A 87 10.27 6.33 -10.61
CA VAL A 87 11.05 6.52 -9.38
C VAL A 87 12.52 6.61 -9.72
N TYR A 88 13.19 7.58 -9.14
CA TYR A 88 14.63 7.68 -9.19
C TYR A 88 15.25 7.29 -7.84
N SER A 89 16.53 6.94 -7.87
CA SER A 89 17.36 6.76 -6.68
C SER A 89 18.59 7.64 -6.77
N MET A 90 18.94 8.31 -5.70
CA MET A 90 20.18 9.05 -5.56
C MET A 90 21.27 8.08 -5.08
N VAL A 91 22.20 7.74 -5.94
CA VAL A 91 23.30 6.80 -5.66
C VAL A 91 24.61 7.43 -6.09
N GLU A 92 25.57 7.57 -5.17
CA GLU A 92 26.88 8.19 -5.46
C GLU A 92 26.73 9.55 -6.17
N ASN A 93 25.82 10.39 -5.74
CA ASN A 93 25.47 11.68 -6.35
C ASN A 93 24.94 11.59 -7.80
N LYS A 94 24.42 10.44 -8.21
CA LYS A 94 23.81 10.21 -9.53
C LYS A 94 22.34 9.82 -9.34
N LEU A 95 21.46 10.47 -10.07
CA LEU A 95 20.07 10.04 -10.19
C LEU A 95 19.99 8.87 -11.17
N VAL A 96 19.49 7.73 -10.73
CA VAL A 96 19.29 6.52 -11.52
C VAL A 96 17.86 6.02 -11.42
N ASN A 97 17.40 5.28 -12.42
CA ASN A 97 16.05 4.77 -12.46
C ASN A 97 15.86 3.56 -11.52
N ILE A 98 14.68 3.45 -10.96
CA ILE A 98 14.11 2.26 -10.33
C ILE A 98 12.80 1.95 -11.06
N PRO A 99 12.59 0.70 -11.47
CA PRO A 99 13.42 -0.51 -11.30
C PRO A 99 14.75 -0.43 -12.08
N VAL A 100 15.69 -1.32 -11.72
CA VAL A 100 16.94 -1.49 -12.47
C VAL A 100 16.61 -1.79 -13.92
N ASN A 101 17.17 -0.99 -14.83
CA ASN A 101 17.03 -1.12 -16.28
C ASN A 101 18.36 -0.79 -16.98
N ILE A 102 18.38 -0.72 -18.30
CA ILE A 102 19.59 -0.41 -19.07
C ILE A 102 20.19 0.95 -18.64
N ASN A 103 19.36 1.98 -18.43
CA ASN A 103 19.84 3.29 -17.96
C ASN A 103 20.55 3.22 -16.61
N THR A 104 20.00 2.43 -15.68
CA THR A 104 20.57 2.21 -14.36
C THR A 104 21.95 1.57 -14.44
N VAL A 105 22.06 0.46 -15.20
CA VAL A 105 23.33 -0.28 -15.38
C VAL A 105 24.37 0.57 -16.07
N ASN A 106 24.01 1.24 -17.17
CA ASN A 106 24.94 2.12 -17.88
C ASN A 106 25.50 3.21 -16.97
N LYS A 107 24.63 3.82 -16.16
CA LYS A 107 25.00 4.97 -15.31
C LYS A 107 25.83 4.57 -14.08
N LEU A 108 25.51 3.45 -13.42
CA LEU A 108 26.16 3.02 -12.19
C LEU A 108 27.34 2.09 -12.41
N CYS A 109 27.30 1.26 -13.46
CA CYS A 109 28.35 0.27 -13.74
C CYS A 109 29.25 0.68 -14.89
N GLY A 110 29.10 1.90 -15.44
CA GLY A 110 29.92 2.43 -16.52
C GLY A 110 29.82 1.64 -17.82
N GLN A 111 28.69 1.02 -18.08
CA GLN A 111 28.42 0.23 -19.28
C GLN A 111 27.90 1.11 -20.42
N ASN A 112 27.80 0.54 -21.61
CA ASN A 112 27.21 1.18 -22.79
C ASN A 112 26.27 0.19 -23.52
N ILE A 113 25.39 -0.43 -22.74
CA ILE A 113 24.37 -1.39 -23.19
C ILE A 113 23.34 -0.65 -24.03
N LYS A 114 22.99 -1.20 -25.20
CA LYS A 114 22.13 -0.54 -26.20
C LYS A 114 20.81 -1.25 -26.46
N ASN A 115 20.68 -2.51 -26.06
CA ASN A 115 19.52 -3.34 -26.35
C ASN A 115 19.30 -4.42 -25.27
N SER A 116 18.23 -5.16 -25.42
CA SER A 116 17.82 -6.19 -24.45
C SER A 116 18.80 -7.36 -24.40
N GLU A 117 19.36 -7.76 -25.54
CA GLU A 117 20.30 -8.88 -25.65
C GLU A 117 21.59 -8.59 -24.89
N GLU A 118 22.13 -7.39 -25.03
CA GLU A 118 23.32 -6.95 -24.29
C GLU A 118 23.03 -6.84 -22.78
N MET A 119 21.82 -6.40 -22.41
CA MET A 119 21.42 -6.35 -21.00
C MET A 119 21.26 -7.74 -20.40
N ASP A 120 20.64 -8.67 -21.11
CA ASP A 120 20.48 -10.05 -20.66
C ASP A 120 21.83 -10.74 -20.50
N GLN A 121 22.79 -10.50 -21.41
CA GLN A 121 24.16 -10.98 -21.29
C GLN A 121 24.83 -10.38 -20.03
N TRP A 122 24.74 -9.06 -19.84
CA TRP A 122 25.32 -8.40 -18.66
C TRP A 122 24.74 -8.94 -17.35
N LEU A 123 23.44 -9.12 -17.28
CA LEU A 123 22.76 -9.72 -16.11
C LEU A 123 23.28 -11.13 -15.86
N HIS A 124 23.35 -11.97 -16.90
CA HIS A 124 23.85 -13.35 -16.78
C HIS A 124 25.30 -13.42 -16.26
N GLU A 125 26.17 -12.48 -16.68
CA GLU A 125 27.57 -12.41 -16.25
C GLU A 125 27.75 -11.87 -14.82
N ASN A 126 26.82 -11.05 -14.34
CA ASN A 126 26.92 -10.38 -13.04
C ASN A 126 26.06 -11.00 -11.94
N GLN A 127 25.00 -11.74 -12.28
CA GLN A 127 24.13 -12.44 -11.33
C GLN A 127 24.91 -13.48 -10.53
N VAL A 128 24.59 -13.59 -9.24
CA VAL A 128 25.13 -14.65 -8.38
C VAL A 128 24.22 -15.88 -8.44
N LYS A 129 24.80 -17.03 -8.70
CA LYS A 129 24.05 -18.31 -8.77
C LYS A 129 23.96 -18.94 -7.38
N TYR A 130 22.77 -19.37 -7.00
CA TYR A 130 22.48 -20.09 -5.79
C TYR A 130 21.73 -21.39 -6.12
N ASP A 131 22.05 -22.48 -5.44
CA ASP A 131 21.30 -23.74 -5.57
C ASP A 131 19.88 -23.60 -5.00
N THR A 132 19.76 -22.84 -3.91
CA THR A 132 18.48 -22.51 -3.27
C THR A 132 18.56 -21.08 -2.73
N ILE A 133 17.53 -20.28 -2.95
CA ILE A 133 17.41 -18.93 -2.44
C ILE A 133 16.62 -18.98 -1.12
N THR A 134 17.23 -18.53 -0.03
CA THR A 134 16.68 -18.64 1.33
C THR A 134 16.29 -17.31 1.95
N ASN A 135 16.82 -16.19 1.44
CA ASN A 135 16.61 -14.86 1.99
C ASN A 135 16.63 -13.77 0.90
N SER A 136 16.29 -12.55 1.28
CA SER A 136 16.22 -11.41 0.37
C SER A 136 17.57 -10.97 -0.21
N GLU A 137 18.69 -11.18 0.50
CA GLU A 137 20.03 -10.88 -0.03
C GLU A 137 20.36 -11.76 -1.22
N GLU A 138 20.20 -13.07 -1.06
CA GLU A 138 20.40 -14.05 -2.12
C GLU A 138 19.46 -13.80 -3.30
N MET A 139 18.19 -13.48 -3.01
CA MET A 139 17.21 -13.09 -4.02
C MET A 139 17.68 -11.88 -4.82
N ALA A 140 18.11 -10.81 -4.16
CA ALA A 140 18.56 -9.60 -4.86
C ALA A 140 19.85 -9.86 -5.68
N LYS A 141 20.84 -10.53 -5.09
CA LYS A 141 22.11 -10.84 -5.79
C LYS A 141 21.92 -11.79 -6.96
N SER A 142 20.99 -12.74 -6.88
CA SER A 142 20.66 -13.62 -7.99
C SER A 142 20.02 -12.88 -9.17
N ARG A 143 19.51 -11.68 -8.95
CA ARG A 143 18.81 -10.87 -9.97
C ARG A 143 19.65 -9.74 -10.54
N VAL A 144 20.39 -9.02 -9.69
CA VAL A 144 21.13 -7.80 -10.10
C VAL A 144 22.64 -7.89 -9.90
N GLY A 145 23.11 -8.94 -9.23
CA GLY A 145 24.52 -9.11 -8.87
C GLY A 145 24.94 -8.27 -7.66
N ASN A 146 26.21 -8.44 -7.25
CA ASN A 146 26.74 -7.82 -6.05
C ASN A 146 26.79 -6.28 -6.12
N THR A 147 27.20 -5.73 -7.26
CA THR A 147 27.43 -4.28 -7.40
C THR A 147 26.17 -3.47 -7.18
N LEU A 148 25.07 -3.83 -7.85
CA LEU A 148 23.80 -3.11 -7.69
C LEU A 148 23.13 -3.42 -6.35
N TYR A 149 23.30 -4.64 -5.84
CA TYR A 149 22.85 -4.98 -4.50
C TYR A 149 23.47 -4.05 -3.44
N GLU A 150 24.80 -3.92 -3.41
CA GLU A 150 25.48 -3.09 -2.43
C GLU A 150 25.12 -1.59 -2.57
N LYS A 151 25.02 -1.09 -3.81
CA LYS A 151 24.78 0.35 -4.06
C LYS A 151 23.32 0.79 -3.87
N MET A 152 22.35 -0.05 -4.19
CA MET A 152 20.95 0.38 -4.29
C MET A 152 20.01 -0.32 -3.31
N ILE A 153 20.30 -1.58 -2.93
CA ILE A 153 19.30 -2.43 -2.28
C ILE A 153 19.61 -2.61 -0.80
N LYS A 154 20.83 -2.98 -0.46
CA LYS A 154 21.23 -3.37 0.89
C LYS A 154 20.83 -2.35 1.97
N ASN A 155 21.35 -1.15 1.86
CA ASN A 155 21.14 -0.11 2.86
C ASN A 155 19.74 0.51 2.78
N TYR A 156 19.15 0.59 1.58
CA TYR A 156 17.75 0.99 1.43
C TYR A 156 16.81 0.03 2.19
N THR A 157 17.03 -1.26 2.03
CA THR A 157 16.27 -2.29 2.74
C THR A 157 16.48 -2.20 4.24
N TYR A 158 17.73 -2.00 4.68
CA TYR A 158 18.01 -1.78 6.11
C TYR A 158 17.25 -0.58 6.66
N LYS A 159 17.28 0.58 5.98
CA LYS A 159 16.53 1.78 6.40
C LYS A 159 15.03 1.54 6.46
N GLN A 160 14.48 0.73 5.54
CA GLN A 160 13.05 0.45 5.47
C GLN A 160 12.57 -0.54 6.53
N TRP A 161 13.40 -1.56 6.85
CA TRP A 161 12.98 -2.68 7.69
C TRP A 161 13.72 -2.74 9.04
N GLU A 162 14.77 -1.93 9.24
CA GLU A 162 15.76 -2.07 10.33
C GLU A 162 16.34 -3.48 10.43
N LYS A 163 16.35 -4.18 9.31
CA LYS A 163 16.91 -5.52 9.13
C LYS A 163 17.66 -5.56 7.80
N TYR A 164 18.80 -6.21 7.80
CA TYR A 164 19.52 -6.43 6.55
C TYR A 164 18.78 -7.48 5.69
N PRO A 165 18.97 -7.46 4.35
CA PRO A 165 18.27 -8.39 3.46
C PRO A 165 18.45 -9.87 3.79
N HIS A 166 19.57 -10.29 4.37
CA HIS A 166 19.80 -11.69 4.78
C HIS A 166 18.91 -12.13 5.97
N GLU A 167 18.34 -11.18 6.72
CA GLU A 167 17.42 -11.42 7.84
C GLU A 167 15.95 -11.45 7.41
N LEU A 168 15.66 -11.16 6.14
CA LEU A 168 14.32 -11.06 5.58
C LEU A 168 14.02 -12.22 4.63
N ASP A 169 12.75 -12.61 4.57
CA ASP A 169 12.27 -13.61 3.62
C ASP A 169 12.52 -13.17 2.18
N ALA A 170 12.85 -14.14 1.31
CA ALA A 170 13.18 -13.89 -0.09
C ALA A 170 12.07 -13.13 -0.85
N SER A 171 10.80 -13.31 -0.47
CA SER A 171 9.65 -12.66 -1.10
C SER A 171 9.65 -11.14 -0.98
N VAL A 172 10.33 -10.57 0.01
CA VAL A 172 10.39 -9.11 0.23
C VAL A 172 11.02 -8.40 -0.97
N LEU A 173 12.09 -8.94 -1.55
CA LEU A 173 12.76 -8.36 -2.71
C LEU A 173 12.43 -9.05 -4.04
N ALA A 174 11.77 -10.21 -4.02
CA ALA A 174 11.36 -10.90 -5.24
C ALA A 174 10.40 -10.10 -6.13
N ARG A 175 9.60 -9.22 -5.52
CA ARG A 175 8.59 -8.39 -6.21
C ARG A 175 9.16 -7.20 -6.99
N ILE A 176 10.41 -6.79 -6.75
CA ILE A 176 10.99 -5.63 -7.43
C ILE A 176 11.33 -6.04 -8.87
N PRO A 177 10.74 -5.40 -9.89
CA PRO A 177 11.02 -5.76 -11.27
C PRO A 177 12.45 -5.37 -11.67
N ILE A 178 13.00 -6.13 -12.63
CA ILE A 178 14.26 -5.82 -13.32
C ILE A 178 13.96 -5.88 -14.80
N ARG A 179 14.41 -4.88 -15.55
CA ARG A 179 14.06 -4.72 -16.95
C ARG A 179 15.29 -4.81 -17.84
N ASN A 180 15.15 -5.52 -18.93
CA ASN A 180 16.20 -5.62 -19.95
C ASN A 180 16.04 -4.57 -21.09
N ASN A 181 15.35 -3.47 -20.82
CA ASN A 181 15.05 -2.42 -21.78
C ASN A 181 15.22 -1.02 -21.15
N PHE A 182 14.75 0.03 -21.82
CA PHE A 182 14.84 1.43 -21.37
C PHE A 182 13.56 1.93 -20.70
N ASP A 183 12.59 1.07 -20.40
CA ASP A 183 11.35 1.47 -19.74
C ASP A 183 11.63 1.89 -18.29
N ASN A 184 11.31 3.15 -17.96
CA ASN A 184 11.54 3.74 -16.65
C ASN A 184 10.33 3.63 -15.71
N ARG A 185 9.18 3.17 -16.21
CA ARG A 185 7.98 3.07 -15.37
C ARG A 185 8.22 2.14 -14.19
N TYR A 186 7.76 2.55 -13.03
CA TYR A 186 7.93 1.77 -11.80
C TYR A 186 7.07 0.50 -11.81
N PHE A 187 5.84 0.58 -12.34
CA PHE A 187 4.91 -0.55 -12.45
C PHE A 187 4.84 -1.08 -13.88
N ASP A 188 4.47 -2.36 -14.02
CA ASP A 188 4.20 -3.03 -15.30
C ASP A 188 2.71 -3.19 -15.59
N ASP A 189 1.86 -2.78 -14.63
CA ASP A 189 0.42 -2.99 -14.68
C ASP A 189 -0.21 -2.27 -15.87
N LYS A 190 -1.26 -2.90 -16.41
CA LYS A 190 -2.04 -2.36 -17.54
C LYS A 190 -2.68 -1.01 -17.21
N TYR A 191 -3.24 -0.90 -16.01
CA TYR A 191 -3.88 0.29 -15.52
C TYR A 191 -3.01 0.94 -14.46
N GLN A 192 -2.62 2.18 -14.71
CA GLN A 192 -1.84 3.03 -13.80
C GLN A 192 -2.45 4.41 -13.85
N ALA A 193 -2.99 4.91 -12.76
CA ALA A 193 -3.73 6.16 -12.77
C ALA A 193 -3.83 6.80 -11.37
N LEU A 194 -4.19 8.08 -11.34
CA LEU A 194 -4.54 8.81 -10.14
C LEU A 194 -5.97 9.34 -10.28
N PRO A 195 -6.76 9.38 -9.19
CA PRO A 195 -8.09 9.99 -9.24
C PRO A 195 -7.96 11.49 -9.49
N GLU A 196 -8.76 12.04 -10.42
CA GLU A 196 -8.60 13.43 -10.90
C GLU A 196 -8.64 14.47 -9.77
N LYS A 197 -9.43 14.21 -8.72
CA LYS A 197 -9.62 15.13 -7.59
C LYS A 197 -9.08 14.60 -6.26
N GLY A 198 -8.25 13.55 -6.32
CA GLY A 198 -7.67 12.91 -5.15
C GLY A 198 -8.48 11.72 -4.61
N TYR A 199 -7.85 10.99 -3.71
CA TYR A 199 -8.42 9.76 -3.13
C TYR A 199 -9.57 10.04 -2.17
N THR A 200 -9.49 11.11 -1.39
CA THR A 200 -10.57 11.49 -0.46
C THR A 200 -11.87 11.74 -1.23
N HIS A 201 -11.79 12.50 -2.33
CA HIS A 201 -12.96 12.73 -3.19
C HIS A 201 -13.50 11.43 -3.81
N PHE A 202 -12.62 10.55 -4.31
CA PHE A 202 -13.03 9.24 -4.82
C PHE A 202 -13.77 8.41 -3.75
N ILE A 203 -13.26 8.42 -2.51
CA ILE A 203 -13.88 7.69 -1.40
C ILE A 203 -15.22 8.31 -1.02
N GLU A 204 -15.34 9.65 -1.00
CA GLU A 204 -16.63 10.35 -0.81
C GLU A 204 -17.68 9.88 -1.82
N LYS A 205 -17.28 9.66 -3.10
CA LYS A 205 -18.19 9.15 -4.14
C LYS A 205 -18.65 7.73 -3.88
N ILE A 206 -17.79 6.85 -3.36
CA ILE A 206 -18.20 5.48 -2.97
C ILE A 206 -19.16 5.53 -1.79
N LEU A 207 -18.94 6.42 -0.84
CA LEU A 207 -19.73 6.58 0.38
C LEU A 207 -21.06 7.33 0.13
N ASP A 208 -21.27 7.94 -1.03
CA ASP A 208 -22.48 8.67 -1.40
C ASP A 208 -23.67 7.71 -1.62
N ASN A 209 -24.13 7.11 -0.53
CA ASN A 209 -25.26 6.20 -0.50
C ASN A 209 -26.09 6.44 0.77
N LYS A 210 -27.41 6.61 0.61
CA LYS A 210 -28.36 6.88 1.71
C LYS A 210 -28.36 5.84 2.83
N ASN A 211 -27.83 4.66 2.57
CA ASN A 211 -27.75 3.56 3.53
C ASN A 211 -26.39 3.51 4.26
N ILE A 212 -25.45 4.39 3.92
CA ILE A 212 -24.15 4.46 4.58
C ILE A 212 -24.11 5.70 5.47
N GLU A 213 -23.75 5.51 6.72
CA GLU A 213 -23.43 6.58 7.66
C GLU A 213 -21.99 6.42 8.13
N VAL A 214 -21.24 7.51 8.24
CA VAL A 214 -19.85 7.52 8.69
C VAL A 214 -19.72 8.35 9.96
N MET A 215 -19.05 7.78 10.97
CA MET A 215 -18.67 8.46 12.21
C MET A 215 -17.16 8.39 12.36
N THR A 216 -16.50 9.52 12.13
CA THR A 216 -15.07 9.69 12.41
C THR A 216 -14.82 10.00 13.87
N SER A 217 -13.54 10.03 14.30
CA SER A 217 -13.15 10.26 15.71
C SER A 217 -13.85 9.30 16.69
N THR A 218 -14.10 8.08 16.25
CA THR A 218 -14.83 7.05 17.04
C THR A 218 -14.02 5.75 17.04
N ASP A 219 -13.46 5.41 18.20
CA ASP A 219 -12.73 4.14 18.36
C ASP A 219 -13.71 3.01 18.68
N TYR A 220 -13.54 1.86 18.03
CA TYR A 220 -14.32 0.65 18.29
C TYR A 220 -14.26 0.18 19.75
N PHE A 221 -13.09 0.34 20.36
CA PHE A 221 -12.88 -0.12 21.75
C PHE A 221 -13.52 0.79 22.79
N ASP A 222 -13.89 2.03 22.41
CA ASP A 222 -14.63 2.96 23.27
C ASP A 222 -16.16 2.74 23.21
N LEU A 223 -16.65 1.92 22.24
CA LEU A 223 -18.07 1.58 22.18
C LEU A 223 -18.46 0.62 23.31
N ASP A 224 -19.61 0.86 23.93
CA ASP A 224 -20.18 -0.06 24.88
C ASP A 224 -20.70 -1.36 24.23
N ASP A 225 -20.83 -2.42 25.02
CA ASP A 225 -21.25 -3.73 24.53
C ASP A 225 -22.69 -3.73 24.01
N THR A 226 -23.55 -2.84 24.55
CA THR A 226 -24.93 -2.69 24.07
C THR A 226 -24.93 -2.14 22.64
N MET A 227 -24.05 -1.16 22.36
CA MET A 227 -23.92 -0.60 21.03
C MET A 227 -23.37 -1.62 20.03
N LYS A 228 -22.33 -2.38 20.42
CA LYS A 228 -21.74 -3.45 19.59
C LYS A 228 -22.74 -4.56 19.26
N SER A 229 -23.55 -4.97 20.23
CA SER A 229 -24.54 -6.04 20.08
C SER A 229 -25.75 -5.69 19.18
N ASN A 230 -25.93 -4.41 18.84
CA ASN A 230 -27.03 -3.97 17.96
C ASN A 230 -26.79 -4.26 16.47
N PHE A 231 -25.62 -4.76 16.11
CA PHE A 231 -25.27 -5.06 14.72
C PHE A 231 -25.29 -6.56 14.44
N GLU A 232 -25.89 -6.96 13.32
CA GLU A 232 -25.92 -8.35 12.84
C GLU A 232 -24.51 -8.83 12.48
N THR A 233 -23.70 -7.95 11.90
CA THR A 233 -22.37 -8.23 11.39
C THR A 233 -21.42 -7.08 11.67
N VAL A 234 -20.21 -7.40 12.09
CA VAL A 234 -19.10 -6.45 12.26
C VAL A 234 -17.99 -6.82 11.26
N ILE A 235 -17.56 -5.84 10.46
CA ILE A 235 -16.37 -5.97 9.62
C ILE A 235 -15.25 -5.18 10.28
N TYR A 236 -14.22 -5.87 10.76
CA TYR A 236 -13.08 -5.25 11.43
C TYR A 236 -11.88 -5.18 10.48
N THR A 237 -11.39 -3.95 10.23
CA THR A 237 -10.25 -3.73 9.30
C THR A 237 -8.96 -3.27 10.01
N GLY A 238 -8.99 -3.13 11.32
CA GLY A 238 -7.84 -2.79 12.15
C GLY A 238 -6.88 -3.96 12.40
N PRO A 239 -5.80 -3.75 13.18
CA PRO A 239 -4.87 -4.82 13.53
C PRO A 239 -5.55 -5.93 14.34
N ILE A 240 -5.37 -7.20 13.91
CA ILE A 240 -6.00 -8.36 14.55
C ILE A 240 -5.53 -8.55 15.99
N ASP A 241 -4.26 -8.27 16.26
CA ASP A 241 -3.68 -8.36 17.60
C ASP A 241 -4.21 -7.26 18.53
N GLN A 242 -4.66 -6.12 18.01
CA GLN A 242 -5.36 -5.12 18.79
C GLN A 242 -6.77 -5.59 19.16
N TYR A 243 -7.49 -6.23 18.24
CA TYR A 243 -8.81 -6.78 18.50
C TYR A 243 -8.76 -7.84 19.61
N TYR A 244 -7.80 -8.73 19.55
CA TYR A 244 -7.58 -9.79 20.55
C TYR A 244 -6.55 -9.41 21.61
N GLY A 245 -6.38 -8.14 21.92
CA GLY A 245 -5.42 -7.66 22.91
C GLY A 245 -5.60 -8.16 24.35
N ASN A 246 -6.75 -8.78 24.65
CA ASN A 246 -7.04 -9.47 25.91
C ASN A 246 -6.57 -10.94 25.94
N LYS A 247 -6.13 -11.51 24.81
CA LYS A 247 -5.53 -12.84 24.72
C LYS A 247 -4.03 -12.68 25.03
N GLU A 248 -3.48 -13.48 25.87
CA GLU A 248 -2.09 -13.41 26.35
C GLU A 248 -1.07 -13.85 25.27
N LEU A 249 -1.19 -13.28 24.05
CA LEU A 249 -0.26 -13.47 22.95
C LEU A 249 0.68 -12.26 22.79
N GLU A 250 1.87 -12.50 22.24
CA GLU A 250 2.77 -11.43 21.85
C GLU A 250 2.12 -10.54 20.76
N LYS A 251 2.49 -9.25 20.72
CA LYS A 251 2.05 -8.36 19.65
C LYS A 251 2.71 -8.71 18.33
N LEU A 252 1.97 -8.52 17.24
CA LEU A 252 2.51 -8.60 15.89
C LEU A 252 3.40 -7.38 15.61
N GLU A 253 4.47 -7.59 14.85
CA GLU A 253 5.37 -6.51 14.46
C GLU A 253 4.83 -5.77 13.24
N TYR A 254 4.87 -4.44 13.30
CA TYR A 254 4.53 -3.54 12.21
C TYR A 254 5.63 -2.51 12.01
N ARG A 255 5.77 -2.02 10.77
CA ARG A 255 6.57 -0.84 10.50
C ARG A 255 5.68 0.38 10.36
N SER A 256 6.16 1.46 10.91
CA SER A 256 5.57 2.80 10.82
C SER A 256 6.46 3.72 9.99
N ILE A 257 5.94 4.89 9.63
CA ILE A 257 6.69 5.94 8.92
C ILE A 257 6.41 7.26 9.62
N ASP A 258 7.47 7.99 9.92
CA ASP A 258 7.41 9.41 10.26
C ASP A 258 7.45 10.22 8.96
N PHE A 259 6.38 10.98 8.71
CA PHE A 259 6.21 11.80 7.51
C PHE A 259 6.60 13.25 7.84
N GLN A 260 7.78 13.67 7.42
CA GLN A 260 8.32 15.01 7.66
C GLN A 260 7.99 15.94 6.49
N PHE A 261 6.94 16.76 6.67
CA PHE A 261 6.45 17.69 5.66
C PHE A 261 7.26 19.00 5.66
N GLU A 262 7.72 19.42 4.47
CA GLU A 262 8.41 20.68 4.27
C GLU A 262 7.77 21.46 3.13
N ARG A 263 7.45 22.75 3.38
CA ARG A 263 6.93 23.67 2.37
C ARG A 263 8.06 24.53 1.84
N HIS A 264 8.19 24.59 0.53
CA HIS A 264 9.16 25.43 -0.15
C HIS A 264 8.42 26.51 -0.92
N LEU A 265 8.24 27.67 -0.26
CA LEU A 265 7.55 28.82 -0.85
C LEU A 265 8.42 29.45 -1.94
N HIS A 266 7.78 29.90 -3.03
CA HIS A 266 8.43 30.51 -4.20
C HIS A 266 9.49 29.61 -4.86
N THR A 267 9.32 28.29 -4.72
CA THR A 267 10.16 27.27 -5.34
C THR A 267 9.32 26.47 -6.32
N ASN A 268 9.71 26.46 -7.59
CA ASN A 268 8.91 25.77 -8.62
C ASN A 268 8.90 24.25 -8.37
N TYR A 269 10.08 23.60 -8.38
CA TYR A 269 10.27 22.20 -8.03
C TYR A 269 11.50 22.04 -7.16
N TYR A 270 11.43 21.15 -6.19
CA TYR A 270 12.54 20.79 -5.29
C TYR A 270 13.46 19.73 -5.91
N GLN A 271 12.88 18.77 -6.62
CA GLN A 271 13.57 17.65 -7.24
C GLN A 271 13.02 17.37 -8.65
N PRO A 272 13.74 16.63 -9.49
CA PRO A 272 13.34 16.46 -10.89
C PRO A 272 12.17 15.48 -11.11
N ASN A 273 11.75 14.75 -10.07
CA ASN A 273 10.67 13.76 -10.17
C ASN A 273 9.86 13.69 -8.88
N SER A 274 8.66 13.11 -8.96
CA SER A 274 7.75 12.97 -7.82
C SER A 274 8.35 12.17 -6.65
N VAL A 275 9.14 11.14 -6.94
CA VAL A 275 9.76 10.28 -5.91
C VAL A 275 11.24 10.07 -6.22
N VAL A 276 12.07 10.36 -5.21
CA VAL A 276 13.51 10.06 -5.23
C VAL A 276 13.87 9.28 -3.97
N ASN A 277 14.44 8.08 -4.16
CA ASN A 277 14.93 7.23 -3.08
C ASN A 277 16.37 7.58 -2.70
N TYR A 278 16.72 7.40 -1.45
CA TYR A 278 18.04 7.66 -0.87
C TYR A 278 18.54 6.38 -0.18
N PRO A 279 19.27 5.50 -0.88
CA PRO A 279 19.71 4.23 -0.31
C PRO A 279 20.87 4.37 0.69
N GLU A 280 21.68 5.43 0.58
CA GLU A 280 22.86 5.62 1.42
C GLU A 280 22.48 5.95 2.88
N LEU A 281 23.36 5.62 3.84
CA LEU A 281 23.09 5.78 5.28
C LEU A 281 23.45 7.18 5.81
N ASP A 282 23.91 8.08 4.96
CA ASP A 282 24.26 9.47 5.27
C ASP A 282 23.03 10.33 5.62
N VAL A 283 21.84 9.90 5.20
CA VAL A 283 20.55 10.54 5.53
C VAL A 283 19.61 9.53 6.17
N PRO A 284 18.74 9.95 7.13
CA PRO A 284 17.87 9.04 7.85
C PRO A 284 16.63 8.62 7.05
N PHE A 285 16.16 9.43 6.10
CA PHE A 285 14.98 9.14 5.31
C PHE A 285 15.27 8.14 4.18
N THR A 286 14.26 7.36 3.83
CA THR A 286 14.35 6.41 2.72
C THR A 286 14.08 7.06 1.37
N ARG A 287 13.20 8.07 1.33
CA ARG A 287 12.83 8.78 0.10
C ARG A 287 12.29 10.17 0.38
N ILE A 288 12.31 10.99 -0.65
CA ILE A 288 11.60 12.27 -0.70
C ILE A 288 10.49 12.14 -1.74
N VAL A 289 9.29 12.55 -1.35
CA VAL A 289 8.12 12.67 -2.23
C VAL A 289 7.83 14.14 -2.44
N GLU A 290 7.70 14.58 -3.70
CA GLU A 290 7.28 15.93 -4.06
C GLU A 290 5.91 15.89 -4.72
N TYR A 291 4.89 16.32 -3.99
CA TYR A 291 3.49 16.14 -4.39
C TYR A 291 3.06 16.98 -5.58
N LYS A 292 3.73 18.09 -5.86
CA LYS A 292 3.41 18.97 -6.99
C LYS A 292 3.48 18.27 -8.35
N HIS A 293 4.34 17.26 -8.49
CA HIS A 293 4.43 16.49 -9.72
C HIS A 293 3.17 15.67 -10.04
N PHE A 294 2.51 15.13 -8.99
CA PHE A 294 1.29 14.34 -9.21
C PHE A 294 0.18 15.19 -9.81
N LEU A 295 -0.46 14.68 -10.86
CA LEU A 295 -1.50 15.39 -11.61
C LEU A 295 -1.04 16.73 -12.21
N ASN A 296 0.27 16.99 -12.28
CA ASN A 296 0.87 18.22 -12.80
C ASN A 296 0.28 19.47 -12.16
N GLN A 297 0.19 19.49 -10.85
CA GLN A 297 -0.45 20.54 -10.07
C GLN A 297 0.22 21.92 -10.29
N LYS A 298 -0.58 22.98 -10.34
CA LYS A 298 -0.13 24.35 -10.55
C LYS A 298 -0.06 25.09 -9.23
N SER A 299 1.12 25.55 -8.88
CA SER A 299 1.40 26.39 -7.71
C SER A 299 2.76 27.08 -7.90
N ASP A 300 2.94 28.26 -7.33
CA ASP A 300 4.25 28.93 -7.26
C ASP A 300 5.12 28.36 -6.13
N HIS A 301 4.61 27.37 -5.41
CA HIS A 301 5.23 26.72 -4.27
C HIS A 301 5.37 25.23 -4.52
N THR A 302 6.13 24.54 -3.65
CA THR A 302 6.11 23.08 -3.63
C THR A 302 6.07 22.53 -2.20
N VAL A 303 5.62 21.27 -2.05
CA VAL A 303 5.62 20.52 -0.80
C VAL A 303 6.36 19.21 -1.02
N ILE A 304 7.33 18.95 -0.17
CA ILE A 304 8.01 17.67 -0.10
C ILE A 304 7.71 16.96 1.21
N VAL A 305 7.84 15.65 1.20
CA VAL A 305 7.77 14.81 2.39
C VAL A 305 8.97 13.89 2.41
N LYS A 306 9.74 13.95 3.50
CA LYS A 306 10.78 12.98 3.81
C LYS A 306 10.15 11.84 4.61
N GLU A 307 10.35 10.61 4.17
CA GLU A 307 9.81 9.42 4.84
C GLU A 307 10.91 8.74 5.65
N VAL A 308 10.76 8.75 6.97
CA VAL A 308 11.66 8.07 7.91
C VAL A 308 10.94 6.86 8.48
N THR A 309 11.45 5.68 8.24
CA THR A 309 10.86 4.45 8.77
C THR A 309 11.14 4.31 10.26
N THR A 310 10.16 3.85 11.02
CA THR A 310 10.23 3.67 12.47
C THR A 310 9.44 2.42 12.91
N ASP A 311 9.74 1.90 14.07
CA ASP A 311 8.98 0.83 14.74
C ASP A 311 7.91 1.38 15.71
N HIS A 312 7.83 2.70 15.87
CA HIS A 312 6.85 3.37 16.73
C HIS A 312 5.79 4.10 15.91
N GLY A 313 4.57 4.18 16.44
CA GLY A 313 3.47 4.92 15.84
C GLY A 313 2.39 4.02 15.22
N GLU A 314 1.65 4.56 14.26
CA GLU A 314 0.58 3.84 13.57
C GLU A 314 1.13 2.67 12.74
N PRO A 315 0.48 1.51 12.75
CA PRO A 315 0.90 0.36 11.95
C PRO A 315 0.55 0.57 10.47
N TYR A 316 1.58 0.66 9.60
CA TYR A 316 1.37 0.76 8.16
C TYR A 316 1.66 -0.55 7.44
N TYR A 317 2.71 -1.27 7.83
CA TYR A 317 3.17 -2.46 7.13
C TYR A 317 3.40 -3.62 8.09
N PRO A 318 2.70 -4.76 7.90
CA PRO A 318 3.06 -6.01 8.57
C PRO A 318 4.50 -6.43 8.25
N VAL A 319 5.23 -6.95 9.23
CA VAL A 319 6.60 -7.46 9.03
C VAL A 319 6.55 -8.96 8.71
N PRO A 320 6.77 -9.36 7.44
CA PRO A 320 6.60 -10.75 7.00
C PRO A 320 7.83 -11.60 7.35
N ASN A 321 7.93 -12.04 8.60
CA ASN A 321 8.91 -13.04 9.01
C ASN A 321 8.21 -14.30 9.53
N SER A 322 8.93 -15.41 9.63
CA SER A 322 8.35 -16.70 10.02
C SER A 322 7.79 -16.72 11.44
N LYS A 323 8.32 -15.87 12.36
CA LYS A 323 7.78 -15.71 13.72
C LYS A 323 6.40 -15.06 13.67
N ASN A 324 6.30 -13.94 13.00
CA ASN A 324 5.06 -13.17 12.90
C ASN A 324 3.96 -13.91 12.13
N LEU A 325 4.32 -14.64 11.07
CA LEU A 325 3.36 -15.45 10.33
C LEU A 325 2.77 -16.57 11.19
N LYS A 326 3.59 -17.25 12.00
CA LYS A 326 3.10 -18.25 12.96
C LYS A 326 2.20 -17.62 14.02
N LEU A 327 2.61 -16.49 14.57
CA LEU A 327 1.83 -15.74 15.56
C LEU A 327 0.49 -15.28 15.00
N TYR A 328 0.46 -14.81 13.75
CA TYR A 328 -0.79 -14.46 13.06
C TYR A 328 -1.74 -15.66 12.93
N GLU A 329 -1.23 -16.85 12.60
CA GLU A 329 -2.07 -18.06 12.56
C GLU A 329 -2.64 -18.44 13.93
N GLU A 330 -1.95 -18.11 15.04
CA GLU A 330 -2.53 -18.27 16.39
C GLU A 330 -3.69 -17.28 16.62
N TYR A 331 -3.52 -16.00 16.26
CA TYR A 331 -4.60 -15.02 16.31
C TYR A 331 -5.81 -15.43 15.47
N LYS A 332 -5.56 -15.96 14.28
CA LYS A 332 -6.61 -16.39 13.36
C LYS A 332 -7.49 -17.53 13.92
N LYS A 333 -6.96 -18.34 14.84
CA LYS A 333 -7.79 -19.38 15.50
C LYS A 333 -8.93 -18.76 16.30
N PHE A 334 -8.72 -17.63 16.95
CA PHE A 334 -9.77 -16.96 17.71
C PHE A 334 -10.90 -16.43 16.83
N THR A 335 -10.62 -16.08 15.57
CA THR A 335 -11.68 -15.60 14.65
C THR A 335 -12.77 -16.65 14.40
N LEU A 336 -12.47 -17.94 14.61
CA LEU A 336 -13.44 -19.02 14.44
C LEU A 336 -14.51 -19.01 15.57
N GLU A 337 -14.23 -18.37 16.70
CA GLU A 337 -15.14 -18.24 17.83
C GLU A 337 -16.10 -17.06 17.63
N ASP A 338 -15.67 -16.02 16.89
CA ASP A 338 -16.42 -14.77 16.67
C ASP A 338 -17.27 -14.85 15.41
N LYS A 339 -18.42 -15.52 15.50
CA LYS A 339 -19.27 -15.82 14.32
C LYS A 339 -19.81 -14.60 13.58
N ASN A 340 -19.94 -13.47 14.26
CA ASN A 340 -20.53 -12.24 13.71
C ASN A 340 -19.47 -11.19 13.34
N VAL A 341 -18.16 -11.48 13.56
CA VAL A 341 -17.06 -10.56 13.25
C VAL A 341 -16.22 -11.12 12.12
N HIS A 342 -16.02 -10.30 11.11
CA HIS A 342 -15.24 -10.63 9.92
C HIS A 342 -14.00 -9.75 9.85
N PHE A 343 -12.84 -10.35 9.63
CA PHE A 343 -11.56 -9.66 9.58
C PHE A 343 -11.13 -9.45 8.13
N LEU A 344 -11.01 -8.19 7.72
CA LEU A 344 -10.79 -7.82 6.33
C LEU A 344 -9.75 -6.71 6.20
N GLY A 345 -8.87 -6.81 5.22
CA GLY A 345 -7.91 -5.76 4.89
C GLY A 345 -6.51 -6.02 5.41
N ARG A 346 -5.59 -5.08 5.09
CA ARG A 346 -4.13 -5.24 5.29
C ARG A 346 -3.75 -5.63 6.72
N LEU A 347 -4.27 -4.91 7.71
CA LEU A 347 -3.88 -5.09 9.11
C LEU A 347 -4.61 -6.28 9.75
N ALA A 348 -5.89 -6.46 9.44
CA ALA A 348 -6.68 -7.58 9.95
C ALA A 348 -6.21 -8.93 9.38
N ASN A 349 -5.79 -8.96 8.11
CA ASN A 349 -5.27 -10.17 7.46
C ASN A 349 -3.75 -10.32 7.58
N TYR A 350 -3.06 -9.40 8.24
CA TYR A 350 -1.60 -9.37 8.40
C TYR A 350 -0.85 -9.62 7.07
N LYS A 351 -1.31 -8.97 5.99
CA LYS A 351 -0.76 -9.09 4.64
C LYS A 351 -0.46 -7.73 4.04
N TYR A 352 0.62 -7.66 3.28
CA TYR A 352 0.88 -6.47 2.48
C TYR A 352 -0.06 -6.45 1.28
N PHE A 353 -1.01 -5.51 1.27
CA PHE A 353 -1.89 -5.25 0.14
C PHE A 353 -1.55 -3.91 -0.50
N ASN A 354 -1.42 -3.89 -1.82
CA ASN A 354 -1.57 -2.66 -2.60
C ASN A 354 -3.04 -2.23 -2.62
N MET A 355 -3.34 -1.04 -3.10
CA MET A 355 -4.71 -0.53 -3.13
C MET A 355 -5.66 -1.42 -3.93
N ASP A 356 -5.22 -1.88 -5.08
CA ASP A 356 -6.00 -2.77 -5.94
C ASP A 356 -6.31 -4.11 -5.27
N THR A 357 -5.31 -4.69 -4.62
CA THR A 357 -5.48 -5.94 -3.88
C THR A 357 -6.43 -5.76 -2.68
N ALA A 358 -6.38 -4.61 -2.00
CA ALA A 358 -7.30 -4.32 -0.91
C ALA A 358 -8.76 -4.19 -1.41
N ILE A 359 -8.95 -3.54 -2.56
CA ILE A 359 -10.27 -3.44 -3.22
C ILE A 359 -10.74 -4.82 -3.67
N LEU A 360 -9.90 -5.57 -4.39
CA LEU A 360 -10.26 -6.90 -4.90
C LEU A 360 -10.63 -7.86 -3.76
N ASN A 361 -9.82 -7.86 -2.70
CA ASN A 361 -10.08 -8.68 -1.51
C ASN A 361 -11.44 -8.37 -0.88
N ALA A 362 -11.82 -7.09 -0.78
CA ALA A 362 -13.12 -6.70 -0.25
C ALA A 362 -14.28 -7.14 -1.16
N LEU A 363 -14.12 -7.01 -2.48
CA LEU A 363 -15.12 -7.45 -3.46
C LEU A 363 -15.32 -8.98 -3.44
N GLU A 364 -14.23 -9.75 -3.42
CA GLU A 364 -14.25 -11.21 -3.38
C GLU A 364 -14.78 -11.73 -2.04
N TYR A 365 -14.40 -11.07 -0.96
CA TYR A 365 -14.90 -11.42 0.37
C TYR A 365 -16.40 -11.25 0.46
N PHE A 366 -16.93 -10.13 -0.05
CA PHE A 366 -18.37 -9.89 -0.11
C PHE A 366 -19.09 -10.97 -0.93
N ASP A 367 -18.58 -11.28 -2.13
CA ASP A 367 -19.21 -12.30 -3.00
C ASP A 367 -19.23 -13.68 -2.34
N THR A 368 -18.15 -14.04 -1.65
CA THR A 368 -18.02 -15.37 -1.05
C THR A 368 -18.88 -15.55 0.18
N HIS A 369 -19.03 -14.50 1.01
CA HIS A 369 -19.62 -14.65 2.35
C HIS A 369 -21.04 -14.06 2.45
N PHE A 370 -21.40 -13.12 1.59
CA PHE A 370 -22.65 -12.38 1.73
C PHE A 370 -23.54 -12.40 0.48
N ASN A 371 -22.98 -12.66 -0.71
CA ASN A 371 -23.74 -12.68 -1.95
C ASN A 371 -24.13 -14.11 -2.35
N SER A 372 -25.23 -14.62 -1.78
CA SER A 372 -25.70 -15.99 -1.98
C SER A 372 -26.12 -16.33 -3.43
N THR A 373 -26.09 -15.36 -4.35
CA THR A 373 -26.50 -15.57 -5.76
C THR A 373 -25.40 -16.23 -6.61
N THR A 374 -24.16 -16.38 -6.09
CA THR A 374 -23.03 -16.94 -6.84
C THR A 374 -22.72 -18.42 -6.55
N THR A 375 -23.45 -19.08 -5.64
CA THR A 375 -23.24 -20.49 -5.30
C THR A 375 -24.32 -21.41 -5.88
N THR A 376 -24.37 -21.56 -7.21
CA THR A 376 -24.82 -22.78 -7.83
C THR A 376 -23.64 -23.42 -8.57
N PRO A 377 -23.08 -24.54 -8.07
CA PRO A 377 -22.20 -25.36 -8.89
C PRO A 377 -23.10 -25.89 -10.03
N LYS A 378 -22.76 -25.60 -11.29
CA LYS A 378 -23.31 -26.39 -12.41
C LYS A 378 -22.83 -27.82 -12.17
N GLY A 379 -23.80 -28.70 -11.85
CA GLY A 379 -23.56 -30.11 -11.82
C GLY A 379 -23.08 -30.59 -13.19
N PRO A 380 -22.35 -31.71 -13.24
CA PRO A 380 -21.87 -32.26 -14.50
C PRO A 380 -23.06 -32.75 -15.32
N GLU A 381 -23.19 -32.26 -16.55
CA GLU A 381 -23.84 -32.98 -17.65
C GLU A 381 -22.83 -33.89 -18.37
#